data_d870726087d02fa4f26c5988262278b5
#
_entry.id   d870726087d02fa4f26c5988262278b5
#
_cell.length_a   1.000
_cell.length_b   1.000
_cell.length_c   1.000
_cell.angle_alpha   90.00
_cell.angle_beta   90.00
_cell.angle_gamma   90.00
#
_symmetry.space_group_name_H-M   'P 1'
#
loop_
_entity.id
_entity.type
_entity.pdbx_description
1 polymer ?
#
loop_
_entity_poly.entity_id
_entity_poly.type
_entity_poly.pdbx_seq_one_letter_code
_entity_poly.pdbx_strand_id
1 'polypeptide(L)'
;MAEPEFNLLEEPWIRVMTKDHKIKELSLTDTLIYSHEYVGLAGELEAQNVAVLRLCLAALHTIFHRYNVNGEREELNNKEMAYERWEDLWKEGYFPEAIIRQYFEQHKDRFWLFHPEKPFYQANEAKKGTEYTAAKLNGEVSESSNKVRMFAVRGGESKSQLTYAEAARWLLFINGFDDASAKTKVKGLPSLTVGWIGRLGIVEAIGHNLFETLMLNLVFERMGDKWTDNRPVWKREPKGDERTEIPLPNNPAELLTLQSRRILLIRKKRMVVGYYLLGGDFFSKVNAFAETMTAWSPIPNKGSGESEFQPKCHDPKKQMWREFGNLFLEAKEETQKPEKRLPGVVSWISELRTEGCLGKFGKAGKIMFRSVSVQYKGSQNSAIEDTFSDSLVFHSDILVRQKWMIWGKRIENEVKKCEELARLIEELSRKLNLSAGFKRSGEEAKAEFYRQIDLPFRSWLEALDPQEEQERPIDYEERKCEEWHKMALTIAKRVADGLMDNLGPAAFVGRRVEEKDKSYWCCAPKAYNIFLYWVARVYQDKNDSQTEQMSN
;
A
#
# COMPACT_ATOMS: atom_id res chain seq x y z
N MET A 1 -9.93 20.26 -38.29
CA MET A 1 -9.34 19.94 -36.98
C MET A 1 -9.37 18.44 -36.82
N ALA A 2 -8.41 17.82 -36.14
CA ALA A 2 -8.47 16.37 -35.89
C ALA A 2 -9.66 16.08 -34.96
N GLU A 3 -10.45 15.07 -35.28
CA GLU A 3 -11.56 14.66 -34.43
C GLU A 3 -11.04 13.96 -33.15
N PRO A 4 -11.78 14.09 -32.02
CA PRO A 4 -11.47 13.33 -30.82
C PRO A 4 -11.54 11.81 -31.10
N GLU A 5 -10.66 11.04 -30.43
CA GLU A 5 -10.56 9.60 -30.64
C GLU A 5 -10.34 8.87 -29.33
N PHE A 6 -11.03 7.75 -29.11
CA PHE A 6 -10.98 6.88 -27.95
C PHE A 6 -11.50 7.53 -26.66
N ASN A 7 -12.81 7.43 -26.43
CA ASN A 7 -13.45 7.94 -25.21
C ASN A 7 -13.39 6.90 -24.09
N LEU A 8 -12.75 7.25 -22.99
CA LEU A 8 -12.52 6.35 -21.86
C LEU A 8 -13.81 5.97 -21.09
N LEU A 9 -14.90 6.69 -21.32
CA LEU A 9 -16.21 6.36 -20.73
C LEU A 9 -16.96 5.29 -21.54
N GLU A 10 -16.61 5.09 -22.81
CA GLU A 10 -17.36 4.22 -23.74
C GLU A 10 -16.47 3.07 -24.28
N GLU A 11 -15.21 3.36 -24.56
CA GLU A 11 -14.29 2.38 -25.11
C GLU A 11 -13.70 1.46 -24.01
N PRO A 12 -13.51 0.16 -24.28
CA PRO A 12 -12.96 -0.77 -23.30
C PRO A 12 -11.45 -0.55 -23.11
N TRP A 13 -11.00 -0.38 -21.86
CA TRP A 13 -9.59 -0.20 -21.51
C TRP A 13 -9.21 -0.66 -20.09
N ILE A 14 -10.18 -0.74 -19.16
CA ILE A 14 -9.93 -1.19 -17.79
C ILE A 14 -10.04 -2.72 -17.75
N ARG A 15 -8.97 -3.39 -17.36
CA ARG A 15 -8.94 -4.84 -17.19
C ARG A 15 -9.54 -5.25 -15.86
N VAL A 16 -10.49 -6.17 -15.91
CA VAL A 16 -11.17 -6.74 -14.74
C VAL A 16 -11.10 -8.27 -14.79
N MET A 17 -11.12 -8.90 -13.62
CA MET A 17 -11.18 -10.35 -13.45
C MET A 17 -12.63 -10.78 -13.32
N THR A 18 -13.06 -11.69 -14.17
CA THR A 18 -14.39 -12.32 -14.09
C THR A 18 -14.41 -13.43 -13.03
N LYS A 19 -15.60 -13.87 -12.62
CA LYS A 19 -15.77 -14.97 -11.64
C LYS A 19 -15.22 -16.32 -12.13
N ASP A 20 -15.09 -16.51 -13.44
CA ASP A 20 -14.45 -17.68 -14.06
C ASP A 20 -12.95 -17.45 -14.35
N HIS A 21 -12.34 -16.49 -13.68
CA HIS A 21 -10.91 -16.15 -13.74
C HIS A 21 -10.38 -15.75 -15.13
N LYS A 22 -11.24 -15.19 -15.98
CA LYS A 22 -10.82 -14.59 -17.24
C LYS A 22 -10.67 -13.08 -17.11
N ILE A 23 -9.82 -12.53 -17.98
CA ILE A 23 -9.64 -11.08 -18.06
C ILE A 23 -10.56 -10.52 -19.14
N LYS A 24 -11.28 -9.45 -18.80
CA LYS A 24 -12.12 -8.68 -19.71
C LYS A 24 -11.72 -7.21 -19.64
N GLU A 25 -11.83 -6.49 -20.74
CA GLU A 25 -11.69 -5.02 -20.74
C GLU A 25 -13.08 -4.37 -20.76
N LEU A 26 -13.25 -3.33 -19.93
CA LEU A 26 -14.47 -2.54 -19.79
C LEU A 26 -14.14 -1.05 -19.95
N SER A 27 -15.15 -0.26 -20.30
CA SER A 27 -15.10 1.20 -20.19
C SER A 27 -15.08 1.64 -18.72
N LEU A 28 -14.74 2.91 -18.44
CA LEU A 28 -14.82 3.43 -17.07
C LEU A 28 -16.27 3.39 -16.55
N THR A 29 -17.25 3.74 -17.40
CA THR A 29 -18.66 3.70 -17.04
C THR A 29 -19.11 2.30 -16.67
N ASP A 30 -18.81 1.31 -17.53
CA ASP A 30 -19.23 -0.07 -17.28
C ASP A 30 -18.47 -0.70 -16.11
N THR A 31 -17.22 -0.31 -15.89
CA THR A 31 -16.44 -0.77 -14.72
C THR A 31 -17.10 -0.38 -13.40
N LEU A 32 -17.68 0.82 -13.31
CA LEU A 32 -18.38 1.25 -12.10
C LEU A 32 -19.76 0.58 -12.00
N ILE A 33 -20.56 0.60 -13.06
CA ILE A 33 -21.92 0.07 -13.06
C ILE A 33 -21.95 -1.42 -12.76
N TYR A 34 -21.10 -2.20 -13.43
CA TYR A 34 -21.06 -3.66 -13.31
C TYR A 34 -19.97 -4.17 -12.33
N SER A 35 -19.44 -3.30 -11.46
CA SER A 35 -18.38 -3.64 -10.50
C SER A 35 -18.71 -4.86 -9.63
N HIS A 36 -19.98 -5.08 -9.27
CA HIS A 36 -20.48 -6.21 -8.47
C HIS A 36 -20.40 -7.58 -9.20
N GLU A 37 -20.23 -7.58 -10.52
CA GLU A 37 -20.10 -8.79 -11.31
C GLU A 37 -18.67 -9.32 -11.39
N TYR A 38 -17.67 -8.49 -11.11
CA TYR A 38 -16.25 -8.80 -11.29
C TYR A 38 -15.53 -8.98 -9.95
N VAL A 39 -14.54 -9.86 -9.93
CA VAL A 39 -13.72 -10.15 -8.74
C VAL A 39 -12.89 -8.93 -8.35
N GLY A 40 -12.29 -8.23 -9.32
CA GLY A 40 -11.42 -7.09 -9.05
C GLY A 40 -10.77 -6.55 -10.33
N LEU A 41 -9.91 -5.57 -10.19
CA LEU A 41 -9.04 -5.10 -11.28
C LEU A 41 -7.97 -6.15 -11.61
N ALA A 42 -7.58 -6.23 -12.88
CA ALA A 42 -6.64 -7.22 -13.40
C ALA A 42 -5.66 -6.62 -14.42
N GLY A 43 -5.07 -5.48 -14.07
CA GLY A 43 -4.01 -4.85 -14.86
C GLY A 43 -2.73 -5.68 -14.95
N GLU A 44 -1.71 -5.11 -15.55
CA GLU A 44 -0.42 -5.78 -15.74
C GLU A 44 0.41 -5.82 -14.43
N LEU A 45 0.18 -4.87 -13.52
CA LEU A 45 0.84 -4.75 -12.20
C LEU A 45 -0.17 -4.29 -11.15
N GLU A 46 0.01 -4.69 -9.89
CA GLU A 46 -0.82 -4.19 -8.78
C GLU A 46 -0.71 -2.66 -8.62
N ALA A 47 0.45 -2.07 -8.85
CA ALA A 47 0.61 -0.63 -8.85
C ALA A 47 -0.18 0.07 -10.00
N GLN A 48 -0.38 -0.60 -11.13
CA GLN A 48 -1.28 -0.12 -12.19
C GLN A 48 -2.74 -0.23 -11.76
N ASN A 49 -3.13 -1.32 -11.08
CA ASN A 49 -4.46 -1.48 -10.51
C ASN A 49 -4.78 -0.34 -9.52
N VAL A 50 -3.83 0.01 -8.65
CA VAL A 50 -3.96 1.16 -7.72
C VAL A 50 -4.21 2.46 -8.48
N ALA A 51 -3.49 2.73 -9.57
CA ALA A 51 -3.69 3.95 -10.36
C ALA A 51 -5.09 4.02 -10.98
N VAL A 52 -5.62 2.89 -11.46
CA VAL A 52 -6.98 2.77 -12.01
C VAL A 52 -8.03 2.86 -10.90
N LEU A 53 -7.83 2.17 -9.78
CA LEU A 53 -8.71 2.22 -8.59
C LEU A 53 -8.91 3.66 -8.12
N ARG A 54 -7.83 4.43 -8.03
CA ARG A 54 -7.86 5.83 -7.62
C ARG A 54 -8.69 6.71 -8.56
N LEU A 55 -8.63 6.45 -9.87
CA LEU A 55 -9.50 7.15 -10.83
C LEU A 55 -10.99 6.80 -10.60
N CYS A 56 -11.30 5.52 -10.40
CA CYS A 56 -12.65 5.07 -10.08
C CYS A 56 -13.17 5.72 -8.78
N LEU A 57 -12.34 5.73 -7.73
CA LEU A 57 -12.67 6.37 -6.45
C LEU A 57 -12.90 7.88 -6.60
N ALA A 58 -12.10 8.57 -7.41
CA ALA A 58 -12.29 10.00 -7.66
C ALA A 58 -13.64 10.30 -8.32
N ALA A 59 -14.11 9.43 -9.23
CA ALA A 59 -15.44 9.54 -9.82
C ALA A 59 -16.52 9.31 -8.75
N LEU A 60 -16.43 8.23 -7.98
CA LEU A 60 -17.41 7.90 -6.93
C LEU A 60 -17.48 8.97 -5.84
N HIS A 61 -16.34 9.49 -5.36
CA HIS A 61 -16.31 10.62 -4.43
C HIS A 61 -17.04 11.84 -4.98
N THR A 62 -16.85 12.14 -6.28
CA THR A 62 -17.48 13.32 -6.87
C THR A 62 -18.98 13.14 -7.08
N ILE A 63 -19.41 11.92 -7.42
CA ILE A 63 -20.82 11.59 -7.65
C ILE A 63 -21.55 11.53 -6.31
N PHE A 64 -21.13 10.63 -5.41
CA PHE A 64 -21.88 10.31 -4.20
C PHE A 64 -21.65 11.26 -3.02
N HIS A 65 -20.74 12.21 -3.15
CA HIS A 65 -20.76 13.39 -2.28
C HIS A 65 -21.95 14.31 -2.55
N ARG A 66 -22.53 14.28 -3.76
CA ARG A 66 -23.58 15.20 -4.20
C ARG A 66 -24.96 14.57 -4.40
N TYR A 67 -25.00 13.27 -4.67
CA TYR A 67 -26.23 12.56 -4.97
C TYR A 67 -26.41 11.38 -4.03
N ASN A 68 -27.65 11.17 -3.58
CA ASN A 68 -28.03 9.96 -2.85
C ASN A 68 -28.28 8.79 -3.81
N VAL A 69 -28.59 7.62 -3.28
CA VAL A 69 -28.81 6.38 -4.07
C VAL A 69 -30.02 6.49 -5.02
N ASN A 70 -30.95 7.40 -4.75
CA ASN A 70 -32.13 7.65 -5.59
C ASN A 70 -31.86 8.68 -6.71
N GLY A 71 -30.65 9.27 -6.76
CA GLY A 71 -30.29 10.29 -7.74
C GLY A 71 -30.72 11.70 -7.36
N GLU A 72 -31.22 11.91 -6.17
CA GLU A 72 -31.57 13.23 -5.67
C GLU A 72 -30.32 13.99 -5.24
N ARG A 73 -30.28 15.29 -5.51
CA ARG A 73 -29.17 16.13 -5.11
C ARG A 73 -29.21 16.41 -3.61
N GLU A 74 -28.31 15.81 -2.89
CA GLU A 74 -28.15 15.91 -1.45
C GLU A 74 -26.66 15.89 -1.09
N GLU A 75 -26.08 17.07 -0.86
CA GLU A 75 -24.64 17.19 -0.58
C GLU A 75 -24.33 16.74 0.84
N LEU A 76 -23.28 15.94 1.01
CA LEU A 76 -22.80 15.52 2.32
C LEU A 76 -22.30 16.75 3.10
N ASN A 77 -22.82 16.94 4.31
CA ASN A 77 -22.50 18.10 5.13
C ASN A 77 -22.21 17.78 6.61
N ASN A 78 -22.39 16.52 7.02
CA ASN A 78 -22.08 16.03 8.35
C ASN A 78 -21.69 14.54 8.31
N LYS A 79 -21.23 14.03 9.43
CA LYS A 79 -20.69 12.67 9.58
C LYS A 79 -21.82 11.62 9.48
N GLU A 80 -22.95 11.90 10.04
CA GLU A 80 -24.12 11.03 10.02
C GLU A 80 -24.58 10.77 8.58
N MET A 81 -24.72 11.83 7.77
CA MET A 81 -25.06 11.69 6.35
C MET A 81 -23.99 10.90 5.57
N ALA A 82 -22.73 11.03 5.93
CA ALA A 82 -21.65 10.26 5.29
C ALA A 82 -21.80 8.76 5.57
N TYR A 83 -22.15 8.39 6.81
CA TYR A 83 -22.40 7.00 7.18
C TYR A 83 -23.67 6.46 6.51
N GLU A 84 -24.77 7.20 6.56
CA GLU A 84 -26.04 6.82 5.91
C GLU A 84 -25.85 6.62 4.40
N ARG A 85 -25.18 7.56 3.72
CA ARG A 85 -24.87 7.46 2.28
C ARG A 85 -24.03 6.23 1.95
N TRP A 86 -23.01 5.96 2.76
CA TRP A 86 -22.14 4.81 2.57
C TRP A 86 -22.93 3.51 2.81
N GLU A 87 -23.74 3.46 3.87
CA GLU A 87 -24.54 2.29 4.24
C GLU A 87 -25.61 1.99 3.19
N ASP A 88 -26.28 3.02 2.66
CA ASP A 88 -27.29 2.86 1.61
C ASP A 88 -26.68 2.27 0.34
N LEU A 89 -25.55 2.80 -0.12
CA LEU A 89 -24.83 2.25 -1.27
C LEU A 89 -24.38 0.80 -1.00
N TRP A 90 -23.92 0.52 0.21
CA TRP A 90 -23.49 -0.82 0.60
C TRP A 90 -24.63 -1.84 0.59
N LYS A 91 -25.80 -1.45 1.06
CA LYS A 91 -27.02 -2.27 1.07
C LYS A 91 -27.55 -2.58 -0.33
N GLU A 92 -27.44 -1.61 -1.26
CA GLU A 92 -27.80 -1.84 -2.67
C GLU A 92 -26.94 -2.93 -3.32
N GLY A 93 -25.65 -3.04 -2.93
CA GLY A 93 -24.73 -4.02 -3.47
C GLY A 93 -24.23 -3.73 -4.89
N TYR A 94 -24.59 -2.57 -5.47
CA TYR A 94 -24.14 -2.07 -6.77
C TYR A 94 -24.25 -0.54 -6.81
N PHE A 95 -23.56 0.09 -7.76
CA PHE A 95 -23.72 1.54 -7.98
C PHE A 95 -24.88 1.85 -8.92
N PRO A 96 -25.77 2.82 -8.59
CA PRO A 96 -26.91 3.16 -9.41
C PRO A 96 -26.52 3.65 -10.81
N GLU A 97 -26.88 2.90 -11.84
CA GLU A 97 -26.49 3.14 -13.23
C GLU A 97 -26.90 4.53 -13.75
N ALA A 98 -28.14 4.94 -13.47
CA ALA A 98 -28.69 6.21 -13.97
C ALA A 98 -27.85 7.42 -13.51
N ILE A 99 -27.42 7.43 -12.25
CA ILE A 99 -26.64 8.52 -11.67
C ILE A 99 -25.23 8.58 -12.31
N ILE A 100 -24.58 7.42 -12.46
CA ILE A 100 -23.25 7.33 -13.06
C ILE A 100 -23.29 7.79 -14.52
N ARG A 101 -24.25 7.31 -15.31
CA ARG A 101 -24.38 7.71 -16.71
C ARG A 101 -24.69 9.20 -16.84
N GLN A 102 -25.63 9.72 -16.05
CA GLN A 102 -25.95 11.16 -16.04
C GLN A 102 -24.73 12.02 -15.72
N TYR A 103 -23.96 11.63 -14.71
CA TYR A 103 -22.76 12.36 -14.33
C TYR A 103 -21.70 12.34 -15.43
N PHE A 104 -21.41 11.19 -16.02
CA PHE A 104 -20.40 11.07 -17.06
C PHE A 104 -20.81 11.74 -18.36
N GLU A 105 -22.09 11.73 -18.73
CA GLU A 105 -22.56 12.46 -19.92
C GLU A 105 -22.29 13.97 -19.82
N GLN A 106 -22.42 14.56 -18.62
CA GLN A 106 -22.08 15.97 -18.37
C GLN A 106 -20.59 16.28 -18.54
N HIS A 107 -19.74 15.27 -18.47
CA HIS A 107 -18.28 15.43 -18.53
C HIS A 107 -17.64 14.70 -19.71
N LYS A 108 -18.41 14.16 -20.62
CA LYS A 108 -17.97 13.29 -21.72
C LYS A 108 -16.81 13.86 -22.53
N ASP A 109 -16.85 15.14 -22.81
CA ASP A 109 -15.82 15.85 -23.59
C ASP A 109 -14.44 15.88 -22.92
N ARG A 110 -14.37 15.56 -21.62
CA ARG A 110 -13.14 15.57 -20.85
C ARG A 110 -12.47 14.19 -20.76
N PHE A 111 -13.07 13.16 -21.35
CA PHE A 111 -12.61 11.77 -21.25
C PHE A 111 -12.05 11.20 -22.58
N TRP A 112 -11.80 12.05 -23.56
CA TRP A 112 -11.14 11.62 -24.81
C TRP A 112 -9.64 11.42 -24.57
N LEU A 113 -9.12 10.22 -24.82
CA LEU A 113 -7.68 9.95 -24.73
C LEU A 113 -6.89 10.81 -25.71
N PHE A 114 -7.42 11.00 -26.92
CA PHE A 114 -6.90 11.92 -27.92
C PHE A 114 -7.93 12.98 -28.23
N HIS A 115 -7.65 14.19 -27.79
CA HIS A 115 -8.43 15.39 -28.10
C HIS A 115 -7.48 16.51 -28.53
N PRO A 116 -7.79 17.31 -29.53
CA PRO A 116 -6.88 18.33 -30.03
C PRO A 116 -6.51 19.39 -28.98
N GLU A 117 -7.43 19.73 -28.08
CA GLU A 117 -7.24 20.77 -27.08
C GLU A 117 -7.16 20.23 -25.64
N LYS A 118 -8.00 19.26 -25.28
CA LYS A 118 -8.20 18.81 -23.90
C LYS A 118 -8.08 17.28 -23.74
N PRO A 119 -6.95 16.67 -24.12
CA PRO A 119 -6.80 15.23 -24.00
C PRO A 119 -6.79 14.81 -22.52
N PHE A 120 -7.48 13.72 -22.21
CA PHE A 120 -7.64 13.22 -20.85
C PHE A 120 -6.30 12.96 -20.15
N TYR A 121 -6.12 13.55 -18.98
CA TYR A 121 -4.90 13.41 -18.15
C TYR A 121 -3.62 13.86 -18.83
N GLN A 122 -3.69 14.63 -19.91
CA GLN A 122 -2.58 15.07 -20.72
C GLN A 122 -2.53 16.60 -20.85
N ALA A 123 -1.42 17.12 -21.32
CA ALA A 123 -1.20 18.53 -21.61
C ALA A 123 -0.45 18.69 -22.92
N ASN A 124 -0.99 19.46 -23.86
CA ASN A 124 -0.39 19.69 -25.18
C ASN A 124 1.00 20.34 -25.11
N GLU A 125 1.22 21.14 -24.08
CA GLU A 125 2.49 21.86 -23.81
C GLU A 125 3.62 20.91 -23.39
N ALA A 126 3.30 19.65 -23.02
CA ALA A 126 4.31 18.63 -22.72
C ALA A 126 5.29 18.38 -23.89
N LYS A 127 4.92 18.78 -25.13
CA LYS A 127 5.82 18.78 -26.30
C LYS A 127 7.13 19.56 -26.07
N LYS A 128 7.14 20.52 -25.15
CA LYS A 128 8.36 21.26 -24.76
C LYS A 128 9.29 20.47 -23.84
N GLY A 129 8.83 19.31 -23.35
CA GLY A 129 9.53 18.46 -22.40
C GLY A 129 10.43 17.43 -23.06
N THR A 130 10.75 16.38 -22.29
CA THR A 130 11.57 15.26 -22.75
C THR A 130 10.71 14.26 -23.48
N GLU A 131 11.15 13.83 -24.67
CA GLU A 131 10.51 12.76 -25.42
C GLU A 131 11.01 11.38 -24.96
N TYR A 132 10.09 10.46 -24.78
CA TYR A 132 10.35 9.07 -24.42
C TYR A 132 9.62 8.11 -25.36
N THR A 133 10.19 6.91 -25.53
CA THR A 133 9.58 5.82 -26.29
C THR A 133 8.46 5.12 -25.47
N ALA A 134 7.64 4.31 -26.15
CA ALA A 134 6.62 3.48 -25.49
C ALA A 134 7.22 2.50 -24.45
N ALA A 135 8.46 2.05 -24.63
CA ALA A 135 9.15 1.21 -23.66
C ALA A 135 9.38 1.90 -22.29
N LYS A 136 9.52 3.23 -22.28
CA LYS A 136 9.59 3.99 -21.02
C LYS A 136 8.20 4.27 -20.44
N LEU A 137 7.16 4.42 -21.29
CA LEU A 137 5.78 4.56 -20.84
C LEU A 137 5.31 3.29 -20.13
N ASN A 138 5.65 2.14 -20.69
CA ASN A 138 5.34 0.85 -20.11
C ASN A 138 6.18 0.60 -18.85
N GLY A 139 5.60 0.86 -17.69
CA GLY A 139 6.25 0.72 -16.39
C GLY A 139 6.68 -0.71 -16.03
N GLU A 140 6.07 -1.72 -16.68
CA GLU A 140 6.46 -3.12 -16.55
C GLU A 140 7.86 -3.36 -17.11
N VAL A 141 8.19 -2.74 -18.23
CA VAL A 141 9.52 -2.87 -18.86
C VAL A 141 10.51 -1.87 -18.31
N SER A 142 10.07 -0.64 -18.08
CA SER A 142 10.87 0.50 -17.58
C SER A 142 12.25 0.63 -18.23
N GLU A 143 12.30 0.58 -19.55
CA GLU A 143 13.53 0.64 -20.31
C GLU A 143 13.85 2.05 -20.83
N SER A 144 15.14 2.31 -21.00
CA SER A 144 15.66 3.46 -21.75
C SER A 144 16.77 2.99 -22.68
N SER A 145 17.19 3.86 -23.62
CA SER A 145 18.30 3.57 -24.52
C SER A 145 19.59 3.10 -23.82
N ASN A 146 19.80 3.55 -22.57
CA ASN A 146 20.97 3.22 -21.76
C ASN A 146 20.73 2.11 -20.72
N LYS A 147 19.51 1.60 -20.60
CA LYS A 147 19.11 0.59 -19.59
C LYS A 147 18.15 -0.40 -20.24
N VAL A 148 18.70 -1.33 -21.01
CA VAL A 148 17.94 -2.42 -21.62
C VAL A 148 17.77 -3.54 -20.60
N ARG A 149 16.55 -3.99 -20.35
CA ARG A 149 16.32 -5.16 -19.49
C ARG A 149 16.65 -6.44 -20.25
N MET A 150 17.41 -7.34 -19.61
CA MET A 150 17.77 -8.63 -20.18
C MET A 150 16.55 -9.56 -20.25
N PHE A 151 15.66 -9.48 -19.25
CA PHE A 151 14.40 -10.25 -19.19
C PHE A 151 13.25 -9.27 -19.11
N ALA A 152 12.50 -9.13 -20.19
CA ALA A 152 11.31 -8.32 -20.28
C ALA A 152 10.12 -9.21 -20.63
N VAL A 153 8.96 -8.96 -20.01
CA VAL A 153 7.71 -9.67 -20.32
C VAL A 153 7.27 -9.37 -21.74
N ARG A 154 7.54 -8.12 -22.21
CA ARG A 154 7.22 -7.69 -23.59
C ARG A 154 8.43 -7.78 -24.50
N GLY A 155 8.24 -8.34 -25.68
CA GLY A 155 9.26 -8.46 -26.73
C GLY A 155 8.78 -7.95 -28.09
N GLY A 156 9.68 -7.75 -29.04
CA GLY A 156 9.36 -7.32 -30.40
C GLY A 156 8.60 -6.00 -30.48
N GLU A 157 7.58 -5.93 -31.32
CA GLU A 157 6.78 -4.73 -31.53
C GLU A 157 5.96 -4.32 -30.30
N SER A 158 5.49 -5.27 -29.49
CA SER A 158 4.74 -5.00 -28.27
C SER A 158 5.54 -4.22 -27.21
N LYS A 159 6.86 -4.16 -27.33
CA LYS A 159 7.74 -3.35 -26.51
C LYS A 159 7.81 -1.89 -26.96
N SER A 160 7.68 -1.65 -28.26
CA SER A 160 7.88 -0.33 -28.86
C SER A 160 6.58 0.42 -29.18
N GLN A 161 5.44 -0.25 -29.04
CA GLN A 161 4.13 0.36 -29.28
C GLN A 161 3.05 -0.28 -28.39
N LEU A 162 2.06 0.53 -28.02
CA LEU A 162 0.95 0.15 -27.15
C LEU A 162 -0.38 0.42 -27.85
N THR A 163 -1.37 -0.41 -27.60
CA THR A 163 -2.76 -0.09 -27.96
C THR A 163 -3.25 1.12 -27.18
N TYR A 164 -4.34 1.74 -27.58
CA TYR A 164 -4.92 2.87 -26.86
C TYR A 164 -5.38 2.47 -25.44
N ALA A 165 -5.93 1.28 -25.29
CA ALA A 165 -6.32 0.73 -23.99
C ALA A 165 -5.12 0.54 -23.04
N GLU A 166 -4.04 -0.06 -23.53
CA GLU A 166 -2.80 -0.20 -22.76
C GLU A 166 -2.21 1.18 -22.39
N ALA A 167 -2.15 2.08 -23.37
CA ALA A 167 -1.60 3.42 -23.16
C ALA A 167 -2.42 4.22 -22.12
N ALA A 168 -3.74 4.06 -22.06
CA ALA A 168 -4.59 4.68 -21.06
C ALA A 168 -4.24 4.20 -19.64
N ARG A 169 -4.05 2.90 -19.44
CA ARG A 169 -3.63 2.33 -18.14
C ARG A 169 -2.24 2.83 -17.73
N TRP A 170 -1.29 2.79 -18.65
CA TRP A 170 0.09 3.23 -18.39
C TRP A 170 0.22 4.74 -18.23
N LEU A 171 -0.65 5.54 -18.85
CA LEU A 171 -0.74 6.99 -18.63
C LEU A 171 -1.04 7.32 -17.16
N LEU A 172 -2.00 6.62 -16.56
CA LEU A 172 -2.33 6.79 -15.13
C LEU A 172 -1.16 6.35 -14.24
N PHE A 173 -0.56 5.19 -14.56
CA PHE A 173 0.60 4.68 -13.83
C PHE A 173 1.77 5.66 -13.85
N ILE A 174 2.21 6.11 -15.03
CA ILE A 174 3.35 7.03 -15.16
C ILE A 174 3.07 8.36 -14.45
N ASN A 175 1.84 8.87 -14.54
CA ASN A 175 1.51 10.10 -13.83
C ASN A 175 1.75 9.98 -12.32
N GLY A 176 1.38 8.86 -11.73
CA GLY A 176 1.47 8.60 -10.29
C GLY A 176 2.82 8.07 -9.82
N PHE A 177 3.47 7.22 -10.62
CA PHE A 177 4.65 6.45 -10.19
C PHE A 177 5.96 6.79 -10.93
N ASP A 178 5.96 7.73 -11.88
CA ASP A 178 7.17 8.06 -12.65
C ASP A 178 8.36 8.39 -11.74
N ASP A 179 9.54 7.96 -12.17
CA ASP A 179 10.80 8.15 -11.44
C ASP A 179 11.28 9.63 -11.41
N ALA A 180 12.32 9.88 -10.62
CA ALA A 180 12.95 11.20 -10.50
C ALA A 180 14.14 11.39 -11.46
N SER A 181 14.29 10.55 -12.49
CA SER A 181 15.38 10.68 -13.47
C SER A 181 15.41 12.06 -14.13
N ALA A 182 16.55 12.40 -14.71
CA ALA A 182 16.80 13.71 -15.32
C ALA A 182 15.70 14.05 -16.35
N LYS A 183 14.97 15.12 -16.07
CA LYS A 183 13.94 15.71 -16.92
C LYS A 183 14.23 17.19 -17.10
N THR A 184 13.55 17.82 -18.05
CA THR A 184 13.65 19.26 -18.25
C THR A 184 13.42 20.01 -16.94
N LYS A 185 14.44 20.76 -16.49
CA LYS A 185 14.39 21.54 -15.24
C LYS A 185 13.70 22.87 -15.51
N VAL A 186 12.87 23.30 -14.56
CA VAL A 186 12.30 24.64 -14.54
C VAL A 186 13.11 25.49 -13.56
N LYS A 187 13.63 26.64 -14.04
CA LYS A 187 14.45 27.55 -13.23
C LYS A 187 13.62 28.08 -12.03
N GLY A 188 14.20 28.06 -10.85
CA GLY A 188 13.57 28.59 -9.64
C GLY A 188 12.65 27.60 -8.91
N LEU A 189 12.41 26.39 -9.44
CA LEU A 189 11.61 25.38 -8.78
C LEU A 189 12.45 24.21 -8.25
N PRO A 190 12.00 23.51 -7.20
CA PRO A 190 12.68 22.33 -6.68
C PRO A 190 12.88 21.26 -7.75
N SER A 191 13.90 20.44 -7.63
CA SER A 191 14.11 19.29 -8.50
C SER A 191 12.88 18.37 -8.51
N LEU A 192 12.60 17.74 -9.64
CA LEU A 192 11.55 16.73 -9.72
C LEU A 192 11.89 15.55 -8.80
N THR A 193 10.87 15.08 -8.14
CA THR A 193 10.89 13.84 -7.35
C THR A 193 10.01 12.81 -8.05
N VAL A 194 9.86 11.61 -7.49
CA VAL A 194 8.92 10.62 -8.00
C VAL A 194 7.48 11.18 -8.04
N GLY A 195 6.62 10.59 -8.85
CA GLY A 195 5.21 10.93 -8.90
C GLY A 195 4.54 10.79 -7.54
N TRP A 196 3.36 11.40 -7.35
CA TRP A 196 2.71 11.47 -6.04
C TRP A 196 2.50 10.08 -5.43
N ILE A 197 1.91 9.14 -6.19
CA ILE A 197 1.61 7.79 -5.69
C ILE A 197 2.89 7.03 -5.35
N GLY A 198 3.99 7.27 -6.08
CA GLY A 198 5.29 6.67 -5.81
C GLY A 198 5.94 7.06 -4.48
N ARG A 199 5.36 8.03 -3.75
CA ARG A 199 5.78 8.43 -2.40
C ARG A 199 4.94 7.79 -1.30
N LEU A 200 3.88 7.08 -1.68
CA LEU A 200 2.89 6.56 -0.77
C LEU A 200 3.20 5.10 -0.44
N GLY A 201 2.98 4.73 0.80
CA GLY A 201 2.81 3.33 1.19
C GLY A 201 1.33 3.00 1.07
N ILE A 202 0.90 2.59 -0.12
CA ILE A 202 -0.52 2.35 -0.39
C ILE A 202 -1.02 1.21 0.50
N VAL A 203 -2.17 1.45 1.12
CA VAL A 203 -2.97 0.45 1.82
C VAL A 203 -4.38 0.53 1.24
N GLU A 204 -4.85 -0.57 0.69
CA GLU A 204 -6.20 -0.72 0.16
C GLU A 204 -6.91 -1.89 0.84
N ALA A 205 -8.22 -1.74 1.07
CA ALA A 205 -9.07 -2.82 1.54
C ALA A 205 -9.67 -3.57 0.33
N ILE A 206 -9.67 -4.89 0.37
CA ILE A 206 -10.12 -5.76 -0.72
C ILE A 206 -11.41 -6.46 -0.30
N GLY A 207 -12.45 -6.29 -1.11
CA GLY A 207 -13.74 -6.97 -0.97
C GLY A 207 -13.81 -8.28 -1.76
N HIS A 208 -14.97 -8.93 -1.71
CA HIS A 208 -15.22 -10.17 -2.46
C HIS A 208 -15.45 -9.93 -3.96
N ASN A 209 -15.74 -8.69 -4.33
CA ASN A 209 -15.89 -8.24 -5.69
C ASN A 209 -15.37 -6.80 -5.82
N LEU A 210 -15.34 -6.28 -7.05
CA LEU A 210 -14.83 -4.93 -7.31
C LEU A 210 -15.70 -3.84 -6.68
N PHE A 211 -17.03 -4.04 -6.60
CA PHE A 211 -17.93 -3.09 -5.92
C PHE A 211 -17.55 -2.95 -4.43
N GLU A 212 -17.42 -4.07 -3.72
CA GLU A 212 -17.03 -4.05 -2.32
C GLU A 212 -15.63 -3.43 -2.13
N THR A 213 -14.68 -3.75 -3.01
CA THR A 213 -13.34 -3.14 -3.00
C THR A 213 -13.44 -1.61 -3.16
N LEU A 214 -14.24 -1.12 -4.11
CA LEU A 214 -14.46 0.30 -4.30
C LEU A 214 -15.11 0.93 -3.06
N MET A 215 -16.15 0.33 -2.51
CA MET A 215 -16.86 0.83 -1.34
C MET A 215 -15.97 0.90 -0.09
N LEU A 216 -15.18 -0.13 0.19
CA LEU A 216 -14.28 -0.16 1.35
C LEU A 216 -13.19 0.92 1.29
N ASN A 217 -12.82 1.37 0.09
CA ASN A 217 -11.83 2.44 -0.11
C ASN A 217 -12.48 3.82 -0.34
N LEU A 218 -13.81 3.90 -0.39
CA LEU A 218 -14.56 5.14 -0.56
C LEU A 218 -14.80 5.81 0.80
N VAL A 219 -13.88 6.68 1.18
CA VAL A 219 -13.85 7.36 2.48
C VAL A 219 -14.55 8.71 2.37
N PHE A 220 -15.82 8.82 2.79
CA PHE A 220 -16.59 10.04 2.68
C PHE A 220 -16.23 11.07 3.74
N GLU A 221 -15.93 10.62 4.96
CA GLU A 221 -15.46 11.48 6.04
C GLU A 221 -14.28 10.83 6.75
N ARG A 222 -13.36 11.67 7.21
CA ARG A 222 -12.21 11.22 7.92
C ARG A 222 -12.01 11.99 9.22
N MET A 223 -12.21 11.33 10.39
CA MET A 223 -11.92 11.88 11.73
C MET A 223 -12.43 13.32 11.94
N GLY A 224 -13.62 13.62 11.45
CA GLY A 224 -14.25 14.93 11.53
C GLY A 224 -13.87 15.93 10.43
N ASP A 225 -12.91 15.61 9.57
CA ASP A 225 -12.57 16.46 8.43
C ASP A 225 -13.59 16.23 7.30
N LYS A 226 -14.36 17.23 6.96
CA LYS A 226 -15.25 17.21 5.81
C LYS A 226 -14.50 17.55 4.55
N TRP A 227 -14.71 16.78 3.51
CA TRP A 227 -14.23 17.13 2.18
C TRP A 227 -15.34 17.86 1.42
N THR A 228 -15.10 19.12 1.19
CA THR A 228 -16.01 19.96 0.42
C THR A 228 -15.53 20.03 -1.03
N ASP A 229 -16.48 20.11 -1.95
CA ASP A 229 -16.29 20.38 -3.39
C ASP A 229 -15.17 19.55 -4.05
N ASN A 230 -15.45 18.27 -4.29
CA ASN A 230 -14.56 17.37 -5.01
C ASN A 230 -14.22 17.91 -6.42
N ARG A 231 -12.92 18.14 -6.66
CA ARG A 231 -12.39 18.73 -7.89
C ARG A 231 -11.42 17.80 -8.62
N PRO A 232 -11.89 16.68 -9.21
CA PRO A 232 -11.05 15.81 -10.01
C PRO A 232 -10.51 16.52 -11.25
N VAL A 233 -9.53 15.90 -11.91
CA VAL A 233 -8.83 16.49 -13.06
C VAL A 233 -9.75 16.92 -14.21
N TRP A 234 -10.86 16.22 -14.45
CA TRP A 234 -11.82 16.55 -15.51
C TRP A 234 -12.74 17.73 -15.20
N LYS A 235 -12.80 18.18 -13.96
CA LYS A 235 -13.49 19.42 -13.54
C LYS A 235 -12.58 20.65 -13.51
N ARG A 236 -11.28 20.44 -13.62
CA ARG A 236 -10.29 21.52 -13.61
C ARG A 236 -9.95 21.95 -15.03
N GLU A 237 -9.62 23.23 -15.23
CA GLU A 237 -9.10 23.67 -16.51
C GLU A 237 -7.77 22.96 -16.83
N PRO A 238 -7.53 22.61 -18.10
CA PRO A 238 -6.27 22.03 -18.53
C PRO A 238 -5.10 22.92 -18.11
N LYS A 239 -4.08 22.30 -17.55
CA LYS A 239 -2.86 23.01 -17.12
C LYS A 239 -1.91 23.16 -18.31
N GLY A 240 -1.24 24.31 -18.38
CA GLY A 240 -0.18 24.57 -19.36
C GLY A 240 1.14 23.86 -19.02
N ASP A 241 2.25 24.37 -19.56
CA ASP A 241 3.60 23.83 -19.37
C ASP A 241 4.22 24.18 -18.01
N GLU A 242 3.60 25.07 -17.25
CA GLU A 242 4.13 25.50 -15.96
C GLU A 242 3.99 24.39 -14.91
N ARG A 243 5.13 24.05 -14.31
CA ARG A 243 5.16 23.29 -13.08
C ARG A 243 4.75 24.21 -11.93
N THR A 244 3.64 23.92 -11.29
CA THR A 244 3.04 24.82 -10.31
C THR A 244 3.05 24.19 -8.91
N GLU A 245 3.46 24.95 -7.91
CA GLU A 245 3.17 24.63 -6.52
C GLU A 245 1.70 24.98 -6.26
N ILE A 246 0.92 23.96 -5.92
CA ILE A 246 -0.50 24.13 -5.59
C ILE A 246 -0.69 24.13 -4.06
N PRO A 247 -1.75 24.78 -3.55
CA PRO A 247 -2.15 24.60 -2.17
C PRO A 247 -2.34 23.12 -1.85
N LEU A 248 -2.15 22.75 -0.59
CA LEU A 248 -2.44 21.39 -0.13
C LEU A 248 -3.89 21.03 -0.49
N PRO A 249 -4.12 19.97 -1.30
CA PRO A 249 -5.48 19.57 -1.64
C PRO A 249 -6.28 19.18 -0.38
N ASN A 250 -7.49 19.66 -0.30
CA ASN A 250 -8.40 19.46 0.84
C ASN A 250 -9.54 18.50 0.52
N ASN A 251 -9.52 17.86 -0.64
CA ASN A 251 -10.51 16.88 -1.04
C ASN A 251 -9.86 15.66 -1.69
N PRO A 252 -10.45 14.46 -1.53
CA PRO A 252 -9.84 13.22 -2.02
C PRO A 252 -9.76 13.18 -3.55
N ALA A 253 -10.78 13.63 -4.28
CA ALA A 253 -10.80 13.53 -5.74
C ALA A 253 -9.68 14.32 -6.41
N GLU A 254 -9.24 15.44 -5.83
CA GLU A 254 -8.10 16.19 -6.32
C GLU A 254 -6.77 15.43 -6.14
N LEU A 255 -6.55 14.84 -4.96
CA LEU A 255 -5.36 14.00 -4.69
C LEU A 255 -5.35 12.71 -5.50
N LEU A 256 -6.50 12.04 -5.59
CA LEU A 256 -6.65 10.80 -6.37
C LEU A 256 -6.37 11.01 -7.86
N THR A 257 -6.56 12.25 -8.37
CA THR A 257 -6.33 12.62 -9.77
C THR A 257 -5.26 13.70 -9.95
N LEU A 258 -4.29 13.77 -9.05
CA LEU A 258 -3.21 14.73 -9.14
C LEU A 258 -2.33 14.50 -10.38
N GLN A 259 -2.15 15.52 -11.21
CA GLN A 259 -1.23 15.46 -12.34
C GLN A 259 0.19 15.82 -11.90
N SER A 260 0.91 14.88 -11.29
CA SER A 260 2.33 15.02 -10.92
C SER A 260 3.24 15.19 -12.13
N ARG A 261 2.73 14.87 -13.30
CA ARG A 261 3.41 14.98 -14.60
C ARG A 261 2.51 15.64 -15.62
N ARG A 262 3.09 16.43 -16.52
CA ARG A 262 2.48 16.85 -17.77
C ARG A 262 2.93 15.88 -18.83
N ILE A 263 2.01 15.12 -19.39
CA ILE A 263 2.27 14.05 -20.36
C ILE A 263 1.51 14.37 -21.64
N LEU A 264 2.07 14.01 -22.79
CA LEU A 264 1.35 13.97 -24.05
C LEU A 264 1.77 12.73 -24.83
N LEU A 265 0.82 11.85 -25.12
CA LEU A 265 1.04 10.62 -25.87
C LEU A 265 1.35 10.91 -27.34
N ILE A 266 2.29 10.18 -27.91
CA ILE A 266 2.67 10.23 -29.33
C ILE A 266 2.07 9.01 -30.00
N ARG A 267 1.18 9.23 -30.96
CA ARG A 267 0.52 8.15 -31.71
C ARG A 267 0.98 8.05 -33.15
N LYS A 268 0.99 6.83 -33.67
CA LYS A 268 1.26 6.51 -35.08
C LYS A 268 0.39 5.31 -35.49
N LYS A 269 -0.42 5.44 -36.53
CA LYS A 269 -1.28 4.35 -37.04
C LYS A 269 -2.10 3.65 -35.95
N ARG A 270 -2.86 4.38 -35.14
CA ARG A 270 -3.68 3.83 -34.03
C ARG A 270 -2.92 3.08 -32.93
N MET A 271 -1.60 3.30 -32.83
CA MET A 271 -0.77 2.80 -31.75
C MET A 271 -0.07 3.97 -31.07
N VAL A 272 0.22 3.84 -29.78
CA VAL A 272 1.05 4.79 -29.04
C VAL A 272 2.50 4.33 -29.10
N VAL A 273 3.39 5.18 -29.62
CA VAL A 273 4.80 4.85 -29.84
C VAL A 273 5.74 5.57 -28.87
N GLY A 274 5.22 6.52 -28.08
CA GLY A 274 6.00 7.28 -27.12
C GLY A 274 5.16 8.36 -26.45
N TYR A 275 5.83 9.23 -25.71
CA TYR A 275 5.21 10.37 -25.04
C TYR A 275 6.21 11.48 -24.75
N TYR A 276 5.70 12.70 -24.63
CA TYR A 276 6.43 13.84 -24.07
C TYR A 276 6.12 13.96 -22.58
N LEU A 277 7.07 14.42 -21.79
CA LEU A 277 6.92 14.57 -20.34
C LEU A 277 7.60 15.83 -19.80
N LEU A 278 6.85 16.58 -19.00
CA LEU A 278 7.31 17.66 -18.13
C LEU A 278 6.93 17.39 -16.67
N GLY A 279 7.52 18.12 -15.75
CA GLY A 279 7.07 18.16 -14.36
C GLY A 279 5.65 18.72 -14.26
N GLY A 280 4.86 18.17 -13.35
CA GLY A 280 3.49 18.58 -13.07
C GLY A 280 3.33 19.29 -11.72
N ASP A 281 2.11 19.28 -11.19
CA ASP A 281 1.78 19.92 -9.92
C ASP A 281 2.48 19.23 -8.75
N PHE A 282 2.83 20.02 -7.75
CA PHE A 282 3.41 19.55 -6.49
C PHE A 282 2.92 20.43 -5.33
N PHE A 283 3.02 19.91 -4.12
CA PHE A 283 2.65 20.59 -2.88
C PHE A 283 3.47 20.04 -1.70
N SER A 284 3.37 20.66 -0.53
CA SER A 284 3.96 20.10 0.68
C SER A 284 3.31 18.77 1.05
N LYS A 285 4.12 17.71 1.17
CA LYS A 285 3.63 16.38 1.56
C LYS A 285 3.26 16.27 3.05
N VAL A 286 3.61 17.28 3.85
CA VAL A 286 3.37 17.27 5.30
C VAL A 286 1.89 17.40 5.57
N ASN A 287 1.37 16.50 6.39
CA ASN A 287 -0.03 16.45 6.82
C ASN A 287 -1.05 16.43 5.65
N ALA A 288 -0.68 15.81 4.52
CA ALA A 288 -1.56 15.71 3.34
C ALA A 288 -2.68 14.67 3.55
N PHE A 289 -3.47 14.86 4.58
CA PHE A 289 -4.39 13.84 5.11
C PHE A 289 -5.65 13.59 4.28
N ALA A 290 -5.93 14.42 3.28
CA ALA A 290 -6.92 14.09 2.26
C ALA A 290 -6.48 12.86 1.41
N GLU A 291 -5.21 12.43 1.51
CA GLU A 291 -4.73 11.14 1.01
C GLU A 291 -5.09 10.04 2.01
N THR A 292 -6.10 9.26 1.69
CA THR A 292 -6.66 8.24 2.59
C THR A 292 -5.99 6.88 2.50
N MET A 293 -5.27 6.62 1.40
CA MET A 293 -4.74 5.29 1.08
C MET A 293 -3.26 5.11 1.44
N THR A 294 -2.71 5.87 2.38
CA THR A 294 -1.26 5.80 2.66
C THR A 294 -0.95 5.56 4.12
N ALA A 295 0.17 4.88 4.35
CA ALA A 295 0.82 4.82 5.66
C ALA A 295 1.51 6.16 5.96
N TRP A 296 1.59 6.52 7.25
CA TRP A 296 2.16 7.77 7.72
C TRP A 296 3.35 7.54 8.65
N SER A 297 4.36 8.39 8.53
CA SER A 297 5.54 8.39 9.39
C SER A 297 5.62 9.74 10.10
N PRO A 298 5.82 9.77 11.43
CA PRO A 298 6.01 11.02 12.14
C PRO A 298 7.33 11.68 11.69
N ILE A 299 7.31 13.00 11.57
CA ILE A 299 8.51 13.80 11.33
C ILE A 299 9.10 14.15 12.69
N PRO A 300 10.38 13.82 12.94
CA PRO A 300 11.03 14.17 14.22
C PRO A 300 11.01 15.69 14.43
N ASN A 301 10.21 16.16 15.37
CA ASN A 301 10.08 17.58 15.66
C ASN A 301 11.10 17.99 16.75
N LYS A 302 11.90 19.02 16.51
CA LYS A 302 12.87 19.55 17.48
C LYS A 302 12.25 20.57 18.45
N GLY A 303 10.93 20.80 18.37
CA GLY A 303 10.22 21.81 19.16
C GLY A 303 8.94 21.29 19.84
N SER A 304 8.27 22.17 20.56
CA SER A 304 7.02 21.90 21.33
C SER A 304 5.73 21.95 20.49
N GLY A 305 5.83 21.92 19.14
CA GLY A 305 4.69 21.99 18.23
C GLY A 305 3.88 20.69 18.10
N GLU A 306 2.78 20.75 17.34
CA GLU A 306 1.99 19.57 16.96
C GLU A 306 2.83 18.57 16.19
N SER A 307 2.48 17.29 16.29
CA SER A 307 3.15 16.22 15.53
C SER A 307 2.86 16.37 14.02
N GLU A 308 3.90 16.45 13.24
CA GLU A 308 3.81 16.46 11.77
C GLU A 308 4.04 15.07 11.22
N PHE A 309 3.37 14.75 10.09
CA PHE A 309 3.44 13.46 9.43
C PHE A 309 3.75 13.61 7.95
N GLN A 310 4.43 12.62 7.41
CA GLN A 310 4.66 12.48 5.97
C GLN A 310 4.31 11.08 5.50
N PRO A 311 3.93 10.91 4.22
CA PRO A 311 3.73 9.59 3.64
C PRO A 311 5.01 8.75 3.76
N LYS A 312 4.83 7.45 4.03
CA LYS A 312 5.91 6.46 4.14
C LYS A 312 5.65 5.34 3.14
N CYS A 313 6.61 5.07 2.25
CA CYS A 313 6.57 3.87 1.41
C CYS A 313 6.79 2.62 2.27
N HIS A 314 6.22 1.50 1.83
CA HIS A 314 6.50 0.19 2.43
C HIS A 314 7.92 -0.26 2.13
N ASP A 315 8.51 -1.00 3.07
CA ASP A 315 9.81 -1.63 2.90
C ASP A 315 9.60 -3.03 2.27
N PRO A 316 10.14 -3.32 1.07
CA PRO A 316 9.95 -4.61 0.40
C PRO A 316 10.56 -5.79 1.18
N LYS A 317 11.42 -5.52 2.16
CA LYS A 317 12.01 -6.54 3.04
C LYS A 317 11.15 -6.87 4.26
N LYS A 318 10.04 -6.14 4.44
CA LYS A 318 9.13 -6.32 5.57
C LYS A 318 7.77 -6.81 5.11
N GLN A 319 7.33 -7.93 5.64
CA GLN A 319 5.97 -8.42 5.49
C GLN A 319 4.98 -7.45 6.16
N MET A 320 3.78 -7.33 5.62
CA MET A 320 2.76 -6.38 6.08
C MET A 320 2.41 -6.57 7.57
N TRP A 321 2.35 -7.82 8.05
CA TRP A 321 2.06 -8.11 9.45
C TRP A 321 3.10 -7.54 10.43
N ARG A 322 4.34 -7.33 9.99
CA ARG A 322 5.41 -6.71 10.82
C ARG A 322 5.19 -5.22 11.03
N GLU A 323 4.39 -4.59 10.21
CA GLU A 323 3.95 -3.19 10.36
C GLU A 323 2.53 -3.08 10.98
N PHE A 324 1.99 -4.19 11.53
CA PHE A 324 0.62 -4.27 12.05
C PHE A 324 0.27 -3.11 12.99
N GLY A 325 1.12 -2.83 13.96
CA GLY A 325 0.90 -1.74 14.90
C GLY A 325 0.84 -0.36 14.24
N ASN A 326 1.59 -0.13 13.16
CA ASN A 326 1.62 1.15 12.45
C ASN A 326 0.46 1.31 11.46
N LEU A 327 -0.06 0.21 10.92
CA LEU A 327 -1.08 0.22 9.88
C LEU A 327 -2.50 0.11 10.44
N PHE A 328 -2.68 -0.60 11.56
CA PHE A 328 -4.01 -1.01 12.03
C PHE A 328 -4.35 -0.62 13.46
N LEU A 329 -3.38 -0.15 14.26
CA LEU A 329 -3.64 0.22 15.65
C LEU A 329 -3.49 1.73 15.85
N GLU A 330 -4.50 2.33 16.44
CA GLU A 330 -4.45 3.73 16.81
C GLU A 330 -3.43 4.01 17.95
N ALA A 331 -3.00 5.27 18.01
CA ALA A 331 -2.18 5.75 19.12
C ALA A 331 -2.97 5.69 20.44
N LYS A 332 -2.27 5.53 21.56
CA LYS A 332 -2.87 5.64 22.90
C LYS A 332 -3.41 7.05 23.11
N GLU A 333 -4.63 7.17 23.60
CA GLU A 333 -5.26 8.46 23.95
C GLU A 333 -4.53 9.22 25.07
N GLU A 334 -3.69 8.54 25.84
CA GLU A 334 -2.99 9.10 27.01
C GLU A 334 -1.81 10.01 26.66
N THR A 335 -1.34 10.03 25.42
CA THR A 335 -0.26 10.92 25.00
C THR A 335 -0.83 12.20 24.40
N GLN A 336 -0.47 13.35 24.94
CA GLN A 336 -0.85 14.68 24.43
C GLN A 336 -0.40 14.93 22.97
N LYS A 337 0.36 14.01 22.36
CA LYS A 337 0.81 14.07 20.97
C LYS A 337 0.57 12.72 20.31
N PRO A 338 -0.18 12.66 19.20
CA PRO A 338 -0.36 11.43 18.45
C PRO A 338 0.99 10.98 17.87
N GLU A 339 1.50 9.85 18.35
CA GLU A 339 2.75 9.24 17.86
C GLU A 339 2.59 8.48 16.56
N LYS A 340 1.35 8.18 16.19
CA LYS A 340 0.99 7.39 15.00
C LYS A 340 -0.20 8.02 14.30
N ARG A 341 -0.29 7.79 12.98
CA ARG A 341 -1.49 8.08 12.20
C ARG A 341 -1.76 6.95 11.22
N LEU A 342 -2.96 6.38 11.30
CA LEU A 342 -3.41 5.29 10.45
C LEU A 342 -3.69 5.79 9.02
N PRO A 343 -3.65 4.87 8.03
CA PRO A 343 -4.27 5.14 6.73
C PRO A 343 -5.76 5.47 6.90
N GLY A 344 -6.24 6.47 6.17
CA GLY A 344 -7.64 6.90 6.27
C GLY A 344 -8.65 5.79 5.98
N VAL A 345 -8.33 4.91 5.01
CA VAL A 345 -9.14 3.72 4.70
C VAL A 345 -9.30 2.81 5.93
N VAL A 346 -8.24 2.58 6.70
CA VAL A 346 -8.31 1.74 7.91
C VAL A 346 -9.15 2.40 9.00
N SER A 347 -8.94 3.71 9.23
CA SER A 347 -9.75 4.47 10.20
C SER A 347 -11.24 4.47 9.82
N TRP A 348 -11.55 4.69 8.54
CA TRP A 348 -12.91 4.68 8.02
C TRP A 348 -13.61 3.33 8.23
N ILE A 349 -12.94 2.23 7.90
CA ILE A 349 -13.48 0.88 8.11
C ILE A 349 -13.71 0.60 9.61
N SER A 350 -12.79 1.06 10.48
CA SER A 350 -12.97 0.97 11.93
C SER A 350 -14.23 1.72 12.39
N GLU A 351 -14.47 2.92 11.87
CA GLU A 351 -15.66 3.73 12.17
C GLU A 351 -16.92 3.06 11.64
N LEU A 352 -16.98 2.65 10.37
CA LEU A 352 -18.12 1.94 9.78
C LEU A 352 -18.47 0.67 10.55
N ARG A 353 -17.46 -0.03 11.07
CA ARG A 353 -17.66 -1.22 11.89
C ARG A 353 -18.21 -0.87 13.27
N THR A 354 -17.75 0.22 13.86
CA THR A 354 -18.19 0.72 15.17
C THR A 354 -19.63 1.19 15.12
N GLU A 355 -20.00 1.93 14.08
CA GLU A 355 -21.37 2.45 13.86
C GLU A 355 -22.33 1.37 13.34
N GLY A 356 -21.84 0.18 12.98
CA GLY A 356 -22.67 -0.92 12.50
C GLY A 356 -23.01 -0.89 11.01
N CYS A 357 -22.56 0.15 10.27
CA CYS A 357 -22.86 0.33 8.84
C CYS A 357 -22.30 -0.81 7.97
N LEU A 358 -21.13 -1.35 8.32
CA LEU A 358 -20.51 -2.43 7.57
C LEU A 358 -21.21 -3.79 7.76
N GLY A 359 -22.03 -3.95 8.82
CA GLY A 359 -22.72 -5.19 9.11
C GLY A 359 -21.79 -6.39 9.33
N LYS A 360 -22.25 -7.59 8.98
CA LYS A 360 -21.40 -8.79 8.92
C LYS A 360 -20.69 -8.82 7.59
N PHE A 361 -19.46 -8.34 7.56
CA PHE A 361 -18.61 -8.41 6.37
C PHE A 361 -18.21 -9.87 6.10
N GLY A 362 -18.59 -10.39 4.93
CA GLY A 362 -18.37 -11.79 4.56
C GLY A 362 -18.99 -12.81 5.51
N LYS A 363 -18.88 -14.10 5.18
CA LYS A 363 -19.41 -15.20 6.01
C LYS A 363 -18.72 -15.33 7.37
N ALA A 364 -17.50 -14.80 7.52
CA ALA A 364 -16.66 -14.96 8.70
C ALA A 364 -16.18 -13.64 9.33
N GLY A 365 -16.70 -12.48 8.92
CA GLY A 365 -16.25 -11.17 9.44
C GLY A 365 -14.81 -10.77 9.09
N LYS A 366 -14.15 -11.51 8.20
CA LYS A 366 -12.75 -11.28 7.80
C LYS A 366 -12.64 -10.21 6.73
N ILE A 367 -11.61 -9.39 6.83
CA ILE A 367 -11.26 -8.36 5.86
C ILE A 367 -9.83 -8.58 5.38
N MET A 368 -9.59 -8.31 4.10
CA MET A 368 -8.26 -8.32 3.51
C MET A 368 -7.79 -6.89 3.29
N PHE A 369 -6.57 -6.58 3.74
CA PHE A 369 -5.86 -5.38 3.33
C PHE A 369 -4.68 -5.76 2.44
N ARG A 370 -4.42 -4.93 1.45
CA ARG A 370 -3.26 -5.06 0.57
C ARG A 370 -2.40 -3.82 0.66
N SER A 371 -1.10 -4.01 0.83
CA SER A 371 -0.10 -2.97 0.65
C SER A 371 0.48 -3.03 -0.76
N VAL A 372 0.66 -1.88 -1.39
CA VAL A 372 1.29 -1.77 -2.71
C VAL A 372 2.33 -0.66 -2.68
N SER A 373 3.50 -0.90 -3.26
CA SER A 373 4.55 0.11 -3.34
C SER A 373 5.45 -0.14 -4.55
N VAL A 374 6.19 0.90 -4.93
CA VAL A 374 7.19 0.86 -6.00
C VAL A 374 8.55 1.17 -5.40
N GLN A 375 9.52 0.32 -5.69
CA GLN A 375 10.91 0.52 -5.30
C GLN A 375 11.65 1.28 -6.39
N TYR A 376 12.37 2.33 -5.99
CA TYR A 376 13.17 3.14 -6.89
C TYR A 376 14.65 2.92 -6.66
N LYS A 377 15.44 3.00 -7.74
CA LYS A 377 16.88 2.76 -7.72
C LYS A 377 17.65 3.92 -7.07
N GLY A 378 18.38 3.57 -6.01
CA GLY A 378 19.31 4.47 -5.32
C GLY A 378 18.60 5.63 -4.60
N SER A 379 19.38 6.45 -3.89
CA SER A 379 18.88 7.60 -3.12
C SER A 379 18.24 8.70 -3.97
N GLN A 380 18.54 8.75 -5.26
CA GLN A 380 18.00 9.74 -6.21
C GLN A 380 16.73 9.25 -6.90
N ASN A 381 16.22 8.04 -6.61
CA ASN A 381 15.04 7.45 -7.24
C ASN A 381 15.08 7.52 -8.78
N SER A 382 16.22 7.17 -9.36
CA SER A 382 16.55 7.43 -10.77
C SER A 382 15.87 6.49 -11.78
N ALA A 383 15.22 5.44 -11.33
CA ALA A 383 14.43 4.52 -12.15
C ALA A 383 13.52 3.68 -11.24
N ILE A 384 12.44 3.15 -11.77
CA ILE A 384 11.68 2.08 -11.13
C ILE A 384 12.54 0.82 -11.17
N GLU A 385 12.81 0.23 -10.02
CA GLU A 385 13.59 -1.00 -9.87
C GLU A 385 12.68 -2.22 -9.76
N ASP A 386 11.63 -2.11 -8.94
CA ASP A 386 10.66 -3.19 -8.72
C ASP A 386 9.32 -2.62 -8.25
N THR A 387 8.28 -3.45 -8.34
CA THR A 387 6.97 -3.21 -7.74
C THR A 387 6.64 -4.39 -6.84
N PHE A 388 6.12 -4.14 -5.66
CA PHE A 388 5.75 -5.20 -4.75
C PHE A 388 4.40 -4.95 -4.11
N SER A 389 3.73 -6.04 -3.77
CA SER A 389 2.50 -6.03 -3.00
C SER A 389 2.54 -7.13 -1.94
N ASP A 390 1.84 -6.90 -0.86
CA ASP A 390 1.63 -7.87 0.20
C ASP A 390 0.21 -7.75 0.73
N SER A 391 -0.39 -8.84 1.23
CA SER A 391 -1.75 -8.83 1.73
C SER A 391 -1.86 -9.49 3.10
N LEU A 392 -2.78 -9.00 3.92
CA LEU A 392 -3.03 -9.50 5.26
C LEU A 392 -4.52 -9.65 5.48
N VAL A 393 -4.95 -10.82 5.96
CA VAL A 393 -6.34 -11.14 6.28
C VAL A 393 -6.48 -11.32 7.77
N PHE A 394 -7.50 -10.68 8.36
CA PHE A 394 -7.85 -10.85 9.76
C PHE A 394 -9.30 -10.45 10.01
N HIS A 395 -9.82 -10.75 11.20
CA HIS A 395 -11.19 -10.39 11.55
C HIS A 395 -11.36 -8.88 11.74
N SER A 396 -12.37 -8.28 11.09
CA SER A 396 -12.59 -6.83 11.10
C SER A 396 -12.85 -6.24 12.50
N ASP A 397 -13.33 -7.05 13.45
CA ASP A 397 -13.52 -6.61 14.84
C ASP A 397 -12.22 -6.25 15.55
N ILE A 398 -11.06 -6.73 15.06
CA ILE A 398 -9.74 -6.31 15.56
C ILE A 398 -9.51 -4.80 15.40
N LEU A 399 -10.19 -4.17 14.44
CA LEU A 399 -10.14 -2.72 14.21
C LEU A 399 -11.05 -1.93 15.16
N VAL A 400 -12.03 -2.56 15.82
CA VAL A 400 -13.02 -1.90 16.68
C VAL A 400 -12.43 -1.62 18.05
N ARG A 401 -12.34 -0.33 18.41
CA ARG A 401 -11.67 0.16 19.63
C ARG A 401 -12.16 -0.51 20.92
N GLN A 402 -13.46 -0.71 21.11
CA GLN A 402 -14.03 -1.11 22.39
C GLN A 402 -13.99 -2.61 22.66
N LYS A 403 -14.11 -3.44 21.62
CA LYS A 403 -14.22 -4.90 21.78
C LYS A 403 -12.88 -5.61 21.73
N TRP A 404 -11.97 -5.19 20.83
CA TRP A 404 -10.77 -5.95 20.51
C TRP A 404 -9.46 -5.17 20.62
N MET A 405 -9.47 -4.03 21.33
CA MET A 405 -8.25 -3.26 21.62
C MET A 405 -7.17 -4.12 22.31
N ILE A 406 -7.60 -5.09 23.13
CA ILE A 406 -6.68 -6.02 23.81
C ILE A 406 -5.96 -6.88 22.75
N TRP A 407 -6.71 -7.46 21.80
CA TRP A 407 -6.13 -8.27 20.73
C TRP A 407 -5.19 -7.49 19.82
N GLY A 408 -5.53 -6.27 19.46
CA GLY A 408 -4.62 -5.41 18.70
C GLY A 408 -3.27 -5.25 19.38
N LYS A 409 -3.25 -4.93 20.68
CA LYS A 409 -2.01 -4.81 21.49
C LYS A 409 -1.27 -6.15 21.60
N ARG A 410 -1.99 -7.26 21.72
CA ARG A 410 -1.39 -8.59 21.75
C ARG A 410 -0.71 -8.93 20.44
N ILE A 411 -1.39 -8.73 19.32
CA ILE A 411 -0.82 -8.95 17.99
C ILE A 411 0.46 -8.10 17.81
N GLU A 412 0.42 -6.82 18.19
CA GLU A 412 1.60 -5.95 18.15
C GLU A 412 2.74 -6.49 19.04
N ASN A 413 2.42 -7.03 20.22
CA ASN A 413 3.40 -7.63 21.10
C ASN A 413 3.99 -8.92 20.51
N GLU A 414 3.17 -9.77 19.90
CA GLU A 414 3.66 -10.97 19.20
C GLU A 414 4.55 -10.63 18.00
N VAL A 415 4.26 -9.55 17.27
CA VAL A 415 5.17 -9.01 16.24
C VAL A 415 6.51 -8.63 16.85
N LYS A 416 6.53 -7.92 17.98
CA LYS A 416 7.79 -7.54 18.68
C LYS A 416 8.58 -8.76 19.14
N LYS A 417 7.92 -9.79 19.66
CA LYS A 417 8.56 -11.06 20.04
C LYS A 417 9.15 -11.79 18.82
N CYS A 418 8.46 -11.78 17.67
CA CYS A 418 9.03 -12.29 16.42
C CYS A 418 10.30 -11.52 15.98
N GLU A 419 10.29 -10.19 16.15
CA GLU A 419 11.49 -9.39 15.85
C GLU A 419 12.66 -9.69 16.80
N GLU A 420 12.36 -9.99 18.07
CA GLU A 420 13.37 -10.42 19.04
C GLU A 420 13.94 -11.79 18.68
N LEU A 421 13.11 -12.77 18.33
CA LEU A 421 13.57 -14.08 17.82
C LEU A 421 14.45 -13.91 16.58
N ALA A 422 14.04 -13.07 15.64
CA ALA A 422 14.82 -12.79 14.43
C ALA A 422 16.19 -12.18 14.75
N ARG A 423 16.26 -11.27 15.73
CA ARG A 423 17.52 -10.68 16.21
C ARG A 423 18.43 -11.71 16.88
N LEU A 424 17.86 -12.64 17.66
CA LEU A 424 18.62 -13.71 18.29
C LEU A 424 19.22 -14.68 17.26
N ILE A 425 18.49 -15.00 16.20
CA ILE A 425 18.97 -15.84 15.07
C ILE A 425 20.06 -15.11 14.29
N GLU A 426 19.90 -13.82 14.02
CA GLU A 426 20.92 -12.98 13.37
C GLU A 426 22.22 -13.00 14.16
N GLU A 427 22.15 -12.80 15.49
CA GLU A 427 23.31 -12.81 16.37
C GLU A 427 23.94 -14.21 16.47
N LEU A 428 23.14 -15.29 16.53
CA LEU A 428 23.64 -16.66 16.45
C LEU A 428 24.45 -16.86 15.17
N SER A 429 23.85 -16.57 14.01
CA SER A 429 24.52 -16.74 12.71
C SER A 429 25.82 -15.95 12.64
N ARG A 430 25.82 -14.70 13.12
CA ARG A 430 27.02 -13.87 13.20
C ARG A 430 28.13 -14.52 14.05
N LYS A 431 27.76 -15.05 15.23
CA LYS A 431 28.73 -15.73 16.13
C LYS A 431 29.26 -17.04 15.54
N LEU A 432 28.41 -17.82 14.85
CA LEU A 432 28.80 -19.01 14.15
C LEU A 432 29.80 -18.68 13.03
N ASN A 433 29.57 -17.65 12.25
CA ASN A 433 30.51 -17.16 11.25
C ASN A 433 31.87 -16.75 11.88
N LEU A 434 31.83 -15.99 12.98
CA LEU A 434 33.06 -15.60 13.70
C LEU A 434 33.82 -16.80 14.22
N SER A 435 33.16 -17.82 14.78
CA SER A 435 33.80 -19.05 15.27
C SER A 435 34.49 -19.81 14.14
N ALA A 436 33.93 -19.78 12.93
CA ALA A 436 34.53 -20.35 11.72
C ALA A 436 35.63 -19.46 11.09
N GLY A 437 35.77 -18.21 11.51
CA GLY A 437 36.75 -17.25 10.99
C GLY A 437 36.28 -16.31 9.91
N PHE A 438 34.98 -16.23 9.70
CA PHE A 438 34.39 -15.33 8.73
C PHE A 438 33.77 -14.10 9.41
N LYS A 439 34.00 -12.92 8.86
CA LYS A 439 33.35 -11.68 9.29
C LYS A 439 32.10 -11.43 8.41
N ARG A 440 31.05 -12.22 8.60
CA ARG A 440 29.76 -12.06 7.88
C ARG A 440 28.68 -11.64 8.86
N SER A 441 27.72 -10.83 8.37
CA SER A 441 26.48 -10.53 9.11
C SER A 441 25.62 -11.80 9.21
N GLY A 442 24.62 -11.77 10.09
CA GLY A 442 23.62 -12.83 10.21
C GLY A 442 22.34 -12.53 9.41
N GLU A 443 22.32 -11.52 8.54
CA GLU A 443 21.13 -11.07 7.83
C GLU A 443 20.44 -12.16 7.01
N GLU A 444 21.21 -13.06 6.38
CA GLU A 444 20.63 -14.18 5.61
C GLU A 444 19.83 -15.13 6.51
N ALA A 445 20.32 -15.44 7.71
CA ALA A 445 19.62 -16.28 8.66
C ALA A 445 18.36 -15.60 9.21
N LYS A 446 18.41 -14.30 9.44
CA LYS A 446 17.27 -13.48 9.81
C LYS A 446 16.20 -13.46 8.72
N ALA A 447 16.59 -13.31 7.46
CA ALA A 447 15.70 -13.37 6.33
C ALA A 447 15.04 -14.75 6.20
N GLU A 448 15.80 -15.82 6.40
CA GLU A 448 15.30 -17.19 6.40
C GLU A 448 14.28 -17.44 7.52
N PHE A 449 14.51 -16.92 8.71
CA PHE A 449 13.54 -16.97 9.80
C PHE A 449 12.22 -16.28 9.41
N TYR A 450 12.28 -15.05 8.86
CA TYR A 450 11.09 -14.37 8.42
C TYR A 450 10.36 -15.09 7.29
N ARG A 451 11.07 -15.75 6.39
CA ARG A 451 10.49 -16.58 5.34
C ARG A 451 9.71 -17.78 5.92
N GLN A 452 10.25 -18.43 6.96
CA GLN A 452 9.61 -19.58 7.59
C GLN A 452 8.44 -19.23 8.50
N ILE A 453 8.48 -18.07 9.18
CA ILE A 453 7.44 -17.67 10.14
C ILE A 453 6.28 -16.92 9.49
N ASP A 454 6.44 -16.42 8.26
CA ASP A 454 5.46 -15.57 7.57
C ASP A 454 4.08 -16.22 7.45
N LEU A 455 4.00 -17.37 6.78
CA LEU A 455 2.73 -18.07 6.60
C LEU A 455 2.12 -18.55 7.93
N PRO A 456 2.88 -19.15 8.87
CA PRO A 456 2.36 -19.49 10.19
C PRO A 456 1.76 -18.31 10.95
N PHE A 457 2.42 -17.12 10.93
CA PHE A 457 1.89 -15.93 11.59
C PHE A 457 0.56 -15.47 10.98
N ARG A 458 0.48 -15.41 9.64
CA ARG A 458 -0.73 -15.06 8.92
C ARG A 458 -1.88 -16.02 9.22
N SER A 459 -1.60 -17.32 9.23
CA SER A 459 -2.61 -18.35 9.54
C SER A 459 -3.11 -18.22 10.98
N TRP A 460 -2.21 -17.95 11.93
CA TRP A 460 -2.60 -17.70 13.33
C TRP A 460 -3.48 -16.46 13.45
N LEU A 461 -3.08 -15.34 12.83
CA LEU A 461 -3.82 -14.08 12.86
C LEU A 461 -5.21 -14.23 12.22
N GLU A 462 -5.29 -14.93 11.09
CA GLU A 462 -6.54 -15.20 10.38
C GLU A 462 -7.48 -16.11 11.17
N ALA A 463 -6.93 -17.01 12.02
CA ALA A 463 -7.69 -17.94 12.85
C ALA A 463 -8.21 -17.32 14.15
N LEU A 464 -7.91 -16.04 14.43
CA LEU A 464 -8.52 -15.34 15.57
C LEU A 464 -9.98 -15.04 15.24
N ASP A 465 -10.90 -15.60 16.05
CA ASP A 465 -12.35 -15.53 15.83
C ASP A 465 -13.08 -14.99 17.07
N PRO A 466 -13.74 -13.82 16.96
CA PRO A 466 -14.54 -13.25 18.04
C PRO A 466 -15.72 -14.11 18.49
N GLN A 467 -16.27 -14.94 17.61
CA GLN A 467 -17.39 -15.81 17.97
C GLN A 467 -16.91 -16.96 18.86
N GLU A 468 -15.79 -17.60 18.51
CA GLU A 468 -15.18 -18.63 19.35
C GLU A 468 -14.81 -18.08 20.73
N GLU A 469 -14.31 -16.83 20.81
CA GLU A 469 -14.01 -16.17 22.08
C GLU A 469 -15.27 -15.94 22.94
N GLN A 470 -16.40 -15.52 22.33
CA GLN A 470 -17.66 -15.34 23.06
C GLN A 470 -18.24 -16.65 23.59
N GLU A 471 -18.10 -17.75 22.86
CA GLU A 471 -18.59 -19.08 23.28
C GLU A 471 -17.72 -19.72 24.36
N ARG A 472 -16.40 -19.44 24.37
CA ARG A 472 -15.41 -20.04 25.28
C ARG A 472 -14.42 -18.98 25.80
N PRO A 473 -14.87 -18.00 26.57
CA PRO A 473 -14.04 -16.84 26.91
C PRO A 473 -12.89 -17.14 27.87
N ILE A 474 -13.03 -18.15 28.75
CA ILE A 474 -12.12 -18.32 29.90
C ILE A 474 -10.70 -18.66 29.48
N ASP A 475 -10.49 -19.39 28.39
CA ASP A 475 -9.18 -19.90 27.98
C ASP A 475 -8.81 -19.52 26.52
N TYR A 476 -9.66 -18.78 25.82
CA TYR A 476 -9.47 -18.55 24.39
C TYR A 476 -8.16 -17.81 24.08
N GLU A 477 -7.95 -16.71 24.76
CA GLU A 477 -6.79 -15.84 24.55
C GLU A 477 -5.49 -16.57 24.91
N GLU A 478 -5.43 -17.20 26.08
CA GLU A 478 -4.26 -17.93 26.56
C GLU A 478 -3.91 -19.09 25.62
N ARG A 479 -4.89 -19.87 25.22
CA ARG A 479 -4.73 -20.99 24.29
C ARG A 479 -4.20 -20.55 22.93
N LYS A 480 -4.80 -19.49 22.33
CA LYS A 480 -4.34 -18.98 21.03
C LYS A 480 -2.92 -18.40 21.08
N CYS A 481 -2.57 -17.72 22.17
CA CYS A 481 -1.21 -17.25 22.39
C CYS A 481 -0.22 -18.40 22.61
N GLU A 482 -0.56 -19.40 23.43
CA GLU A 482 0.31 -20.56 23.64
C GLU A 482 0.54 -21.38 22.35
N GLU A 483 -0.50 -21.60 21.55
CA GLU A 483 -0.37 -22.26 20.25
C GLU A 483 0.64 -21.53 19.36
N TRP A 484 0.52 -20.20 19.32
CA TRP A 484 1.46 -19.35 18.57
C TRP A 484 2.88 -19.40 19.14
N HIS A 485 3.06 -19.26 20.45
CA HIS A 485 4.37 -19.29 21.11
C HIS A 485 5.13 -20.60 20.82
N LYS A 486 4.44 -21.74 20.94
CA LYS A 486 5.00 -23.07 20.61
C LYS A 486 5.45 -23.13 19.15
N MET A 487 4.65 -22.61 18.23
CA MET A 487 4.96 -22.57 16.80
C MET A 487 6.18 -21.70 16.53
N ALA A 488 6.20 -20.46 17.03
CA ALA A 488 7.30 -19.51 16.81
C ALA A 488 8.63 -20.01 17.37
N LEU A 489 8.62 -20.59 18.58
CA LEU A 489 9.80 -21.21 19.19
C LEU A 489 10.31 -22.42 18.38
N THR A 490 9.40 -23.23 17.86
CA THR A 490 9.74 -24.39 17.03
C THR A 490 10.42 -23.94 15.73
N ILE A 491 9.90 -22.91 15.09
CA ILE A 491 10.50 -22.34 13.87
C ILE A 491 11.88 -21.75 14.17
N ALA A 492 12.01 -20.97 15.25
CA ALA A 492 13.29 -20.37 15.64
C ALA A 492 14.37 -21.43 15.90
N LYS A 493 14.02 -22.51 16.62
CA LYS A 493 14.96 -23.64 16.86
C LYS A 493 15.31 -24.36 15.56
N ARG A 494 14.35 -24.64 14.69
CA ARG A 494 14.61 -25.29 13.39
C ARG A 494 15.61 -24.51 12.53
N VAL A 495 15.46 -23.17 12.46
CA VAL A 495 16.40 -22.32 11.73
C VAL A 495 17.80 -22.38 12.38
N ALA A 496 17.86 -22.34 13.71
CA ALA A 496 19.12 -22.42 14.44
C ALA A 496 19.83 -23.77 14.26
N ASP A 497 19.08 -24.89 14.29
CA ASP A 497 19.58 -26.23 14.04
C ASP A 497 20.17 -26.34 12.63
N GLY A 498 19.46 -25.83 11.61
CA GLY A 498 19.97 -25.79 10.24
C GLY A 498 21.26 -24.97 10.08
N LEU A 499 21.44 -23.91 10.89
CA LEU A 499 22.73 -23.18 10.92
C LEU A 499 23.86 -24.02 11.53
N MET A 500 23.54 -24.81 12.56
CA MET A 500 24.53 -25.70 13.20
C MET A 500 24.96 -26.86 12.29
N ASP A 501 24.01 -27.47 11.57
CA ASP A 501 24.25 -28.63 10.68
C ASP A 501 25.17 -28.28 9.51
N ASN A 502 25.20 -27.02 9.10
CA ASN A 502 26.05 -26.54 8.01
C ASN A 502 27.43 -26.07 8.42
N LEU A 503 27.88 -26.33 9.68
CA LEU A 503 29.15 -25.87 10.18
C LEU A 503 30.28 -26.88 9.96
N GLY A 504 31.45 -26.37 9.58
CA GLY A 504 32.67 -27.15 9.56
C GLY A 504 33.32 -27.28 10.95
N PRO A 505 34.26 -28.27 11.15
CA PRO A 505 34.92 -28.54 12.43
C PRO A 505 35.58 -27.31 13.08
N ALA A 506 36.09 -26.38 12.30
CA ALA A 506 36.73 -25.15 12.78
C ALA A 506 35.81 -24.28 13.66
N ALA A 507 34.53 -24.26 13.38
CA ALA A 507 33.54 -23.51 14.17
C ALA A 507 33.31 -24.16 15.55
N PHE A 508 33.35 -25.47 15.63
CA PHE A 508 33.19 -26.20 16.89
C PHE A 508 34.40 -26.03 17.80
N VAL A 509 35.61 -26.06 17.27
CA VAL A 509 36.86 -25.76 18.00
C VAL A 509 36.84 -24.28 18.43
N GLY A 510 36.45 -23.40 17.54
CA GLY A 510 36.35 -21.97 17.80
C GLY A 510 37.68 -21.25 17.76
N ARG A 511 37.64 -19.98 18.14
CA ARG A 511 38.81 -19.08 18.17
C ARG A 511 38.64 -17.91 19.11
N ARG A 512 39.73 -17.24 19.39
CA ARG A 512 39.74 -15.96 20.10
C ARG A 512 39.26 -14.87 19.13
N VAL A 513 38.29 -14.09 19.57
CA VAL A 513 37.68 -12.98 18.82
C VAL A 513 37.85 -11.70 19.64
N GLU A 514 38.16 -10.61 18.94
CA GLU A 514 38.27 -9.26 19.52
C GLU A 514 37.13 -8.41 18.99
N GLU A 515 36.27 -7.92 19.88
CA GLU A 515 35.16 -7.03 19.58
C GLU A 515 35.03 -5.95 20.65
N LYS A 516 34.93 -4.68 20.24
CA LYS A 516 34.71 -3.52 21.14
C LYS A 516 35.58 -3.56 22.40
N ASP A 517 36.88 -3.68 22.22
CA ASP A 517 37.91 -3.75 23.27
C ASP A 517 37.79 -4.97 24.22
N LYS A 518 36.98 -5.96 23.87
CA LYS A 518 36.89 -7.24 24.59
C LYS A 518 37.40 -8.38 23.76
N SER A 519 38.17 -9.24 24.41
CA SER A 519 38.68 -10.46 23.81
C SER A 519 38.03 -11.67 24.49
N TYR A 520 37.43 -12.55 23.71
CA TYR A 520 36.73 -13.73 24.22
C TYR A 520 36.88 -14.94 23.28
N TRP A 521 36.66 -16.14 23.84
CA TRP A 521 36.62 -17.38 23.05
C TRP A 521 35.21 -17.56 22.43
N CYS A 522 35.15 -17.66 21.09
CA CYS A 522 33.93 -17.87 20.33
C CYS A 522 33.96 -19.27 19.69
N CYS A 523 32.99 -20.12 20.05
CA CYS A 523 32.80 -21.44 19.45
C CYS A 523 31.30 -21.71 19.25
N ALA A 524 30.96 -22.59 18.30
CA ALA A 524 29.60 -22.89 17.93
C ALA A 524 28.72 -23.40 19.11
N PRO A 525 29.17 -24.38 19.93
CA PRO A 525 28.37 -24.87 21.05
C PRO A 525 28.01 -23.79 22.07
N LYS A 526 28.96 -22.89 22.38
CA LYS A 526 28.71 -21.78 23.30
C LYS A 526 27.72 -20.77 22.71
N ALA A 527 27.86 -20.42 21.43
CA ALA A 527 26.96 -19.53 20.74
C ALA A 527 25.54 -20.07 20.70
N TYR A 528 25.39 -21.36 20.40
CA TYR A 528 24.10 -22.05 20.36
C TYR A 528 23.43 -22.14 21.75
N ASN A 529 24.19 -22.48 22.80
CA ASN A 529 23.64 -22.51 24.16
C ASN A 529 23.18 -21.14 24.65
N ILE A 530 23.90 -20.08 24.31
CA ILE A 530 23.47 -18.69 24.58
C ILE A 530 22.18 -18.37 23.84
N PHE A 531 22.06 -18.79 22.58
CA PHE A 531 20.83 -18.63 21.80
C PHE A 531 19.65 -19.37 22.47
N LEU A 532 19.80 -20.64 22.82
CA LEU A 532 18.74 -21.41 23.49
C LEU A 532 18.30 -20.77 24.81
N TYR A 533 19.24 -20.25 25.59
CA TYR A 533 18.96 -19.56 26.85
C TYR A 533 18.06 -18.32 26.63
N TRP A 534 18.37 -17.50 25.63
CA TRP A 534 17.58 -16.30 25.36
C TRP A 534 16.25 -16.60 24.67
N VAL A 535 16.22 -17.55 23.74
CA VAL A 535 14.97 -17.95 23.05
C VAL A 535 13.93 -18.47 24.05
N ALA A 536 14.35 -19.25 25.05
CA ALA A 536 13.45 -19.74 26.09
C ALA A 536 12.79 -18.61 26.92
N ARG A 537 13.39 -17.41 26.93
CA ARG A 537 12.93 -16.25 27.72
C ARG A 537 12.09 -15.25 26.94
N VAL A 538 12.00 -15.36 25.62
CA VAL A 538 11.24 -14.41 24.79
C VAL A 538 9.77 -14.38 25.20
N TYR A 539 9.22 -15.50 25.62
CA TYR A 539 7.80 -15.66 26.03
C TYR A 539 7.59 -15.80 27.53
N GLN A 540 8.65 -15.71 28.34
CA GLN A 540 8.52 -15.65 29.81
C GLN A 540 8.18 -14.21 30.22
N ASP A 541 7.15 -14.03 31.04
CA ASP A 541 6.80 -12.71 31.56
C ASP A 541 7.93 -12.16 32.47
N LYS A 542 8.23 -10.87 32.33
CA LYS A 542 9.27 -10.22 33.14
C LYS A 542 9.00 -10.26 34.66
N ASN A 543 7.78 -10.58 35.07
CA ASN A 543 7.41 -10.69 36.49
C ASN A 543 7.93 -11.98 37.15
N ASP A 544 8.12 -13.07 36.41
CA ASP A 544 8.68 -14.32 36.98
C ASP A 544 10.19 -14.21 37.27
N SER A 545 10.89 -13.30 36.55
CA SER A 545 12.33 -13.11 36.74
C SER A 545 12.71 -12.37 38.06
N GLN A 546 11.76 -11.73 38.74
CA GLN A 546 12.03 -11.13 40.07
C GLN A 546 11.86 -12.13 41.21
N THR A 547 11.08 -13.17 41.02
CA THR A 547 10.86 -14.21 42.05
C THR A 547 12.02 -15.19 42.12
N GLU A 548 12.72 -15.45 40.99
CA GLU A 548 13.93 -16.31 40.99
C GLU A 548 15.19 -15.61 41.56
N GLN A 549 15.25 -14.27 41.51
CA GLN A 549 16.38 -13.52 42.14
C GLN A 549 16.23 -13.34 43.66
N MET A 550 15.06 -13.64 44.24
CA MET A 550 14.83 -13.63 45.69
C MET A 550 14.98 -15.01 46.36
N SER A 551 15.25 -16.06 45.57
CA SER A 551 15.39 -17.44 46.06
C SER A 551 16.77 -18.06 45.81
N ASN A 552 17.78 -17.26 45.47
CA ASN A 552 19.19 -17.69 45.39
C ASN A 552 20.08 -16.86 46.32
#